data_89ff446f500b3f68631e6710ff8851dc
#
_entry.id   89ff446f500b3f68631e6710ff8851dc
#
_cell.length_a   1.000
_cell.length_b   1.000
_cell.length_c   1.000
_cell.angle_alpha   90.00
_cell.angle_beta   90.00
_cell.angle_gamma   90.00
#
_symmetry.space_group_name_H-M   'P 1'
#
loop_
_entity.id
_entity.type
_entity.pdbx_description
1 polymer ?
#
loop_
_entity_poly.entity_id
_entity_poly.type
_entity_poly.pdbx_seq_one_letter_code
_entity_poly.pdbx_strand_id
1 'polypeptide(L)'
;MSIFFKIISLFLLLSISSLFASDFNYDTGLALKSNLADKATITSMNKHNDKIVAVGVHGIILTSNDMGVSWIQAEKVPFTNTLTDVQCVSESQCWAVGHDLTILHSVDGGKNWSIQYDDIDFDAPFLSIHMTDYLNGIVVGAFGKSLKTSDGGENWISTVVTDDAYEPHLNSVYSSEKMKSEDGNNLMFVAGEIGQVHISSDQGVSWNMVDTEYFGSLWDGISVDQKRKLILGMAGKILYVKFSDETLNEFSLDTLFAGIKNSLTDIKKLNNGNYIISGNGGVITILDLENETTETCIRGDRLSNTSVIEVSNDKYLLSGEKGFRFHSMRDCQNNFEDKSSISKDMWMKSEFQYEEWVPYDWQ
;
A
#
# COMPACT_ATOMS: atom_id res chain seq x y z
N MET A 1 -51.51 -40.77 32.09
CA MET A 1 -50.29 -41.23 31.37
C MET A 1 -49.87 -40.30 30.20
N SER A 2 -50.67 -39.30 29.82
CA SER A 2 -50.39 -38.43 28.67
C SER A 2 -49.59 -37.15 29.00
N ILE A 3 -49.60 -36.70 30.24
CA ILE A 3 -48.95 -35.42 30.63
C ILE A 3 -47.46 -35.66 30.99
N PHE A 4 -47.10 -36.81 31.52
CA PHE A 4 -45.72 -37.18 31.87
C PHE A 4 -44.79 -37.35 30.64
N PHE A 5 -45.35 -37.82 29.51
CA PHE A 5 -44.56 -37.94 28.27
C PHE A 5 -44.30 -36.60 27.57
N LYS A 6 -45.15 -35.60 27.72
CA LYS A 6 -44.93 -34.25 27.14
C LYS A 6 -43.85 -33.43 27.90
N ILE A 7 -43.70 -33.66 29.21
CA ILE A 7 -42.72 -32.95 30.02
C ILE A 7 -41.32 -33.54 29.77
N ILE A 8 -41.20 -34.84 29.58
CA ILE A 8 -39.89 -35.49 29.26
C ILE A 8 -39.45 -35.09 27.85
N SER A 9 -40.33 -34.97 26.88
CA SER A 9 -40.01 -34.50 25.51
C SER A 9 -39.56 -33.03 25.49
N LEU A 10 -40.08 -32.17 26.35
CA LEU A 10 -39.73 -30.78 26.45
C LEU A 10 -38.36 -30.58 27.14
N PHE A 11 -38.03 -31.43 28.16
CA PHE A 11 -36.72 -31.42 28.79
C PHE A 11 -35.62 -32.00 27.89
N LEU A 12 -35.91 -32.94 27.00
CA LEU A 12 -34.96 -33.49 26.04
C LEU A 12 -34.67 -32.46 24.90
N LEU A 13 -35.64 -31.65 24.51
CA LEU A 13 -35.45 -30.56 23.51
C LEU A 13 -34.64 -29.38 24.08
N LEU A 14 -34.76 -29.10 25.38
CA LEU A 14 -33.99 -28.06 26.06
C LEU A 14 -32.54 -28.49 26.32
N SER A 15 -32.26 -29.81 26.49
CA SER A 15 -30.90 -30.33 26.68
C SER A 15 -30.12 -30.47 25.36
N ILE A 16 -30.82 -30.54 24.21
CA ILE A 16 -30.18 -30.61 22.89
C ILE A 16 -29.80 -29.20 22.40
N SER A 17 -30.54 -28.16 22.82
CA SER A 17 -30.18 -26.77 22.47
C SER A 17 -28.95 -26.23 23.19
N SER A 18 -28.55 -26.83 24.31
CA SER A 18 -27.29 -26.50 25.02
C SER A 18 -26.05 -27.22 24.46
N LEU A 19 -26.23 -28.21 23.58
CA LEU A 19 -25.11 -28.94 22.96
C LEU A 19 -24.64 -28.33 21.64
N PHE A 20 -25.34 -27.31 21.12
CA PHE A 20 -24.94 -26.54 19.93
C PHE A 20 -24.60 -25.07 20.20
N ALA A 21 -24.60 -24.63 21.45
CA ALA A 21 -23.88 -23.45 21.84
C ALA A 21 -22.39 -23.88 21.99
N SER A 22 -21.72 -24.15 20.88
CA SER A 22 -20.27 -24.05 20.87
C SER A 22 -19.96 -22.62 21.35
N ASP A 23 -19.16 -22.51 22.38
CA ASP A 23 -18.59 -21.25 22.84
C ASP A 23 -17.93 -20.55 21.66
N PHE A 24 -18.68 -19.72 20.96
CA PHE A 24 -18.15 -18.66 20.15
C PHE A 24 -17.56 -17.67 21.13
N ASN A 25 -16.34 -17.94 21.55
CA ASN A 25 -15.54 -17.01 22.30
C ASN A 25 -15.10 -15.92 21.32
N TYR A 26 -15.92 -14.86 21.20
CA TYR A 26 -15.73 -13.74 20.26
C TYR A 26 -14.56 -12.83 20.65
N ASP A 27 -13.87 -13.12 21.75
CA ASP A 27 -12.81 -12.25 22.27
C ASP A 27 -11.49 -13.02 22.43
N THR A 28 -10.95 -13.50 21.32
CA THR A 28 -9.58 -14.03 21.33
C THR A 28 -8.52 -12.98 21.04
N GLY A 29 -8.89 -11.76 20.62
CA GLY A 29 -7.95 -10.76 20.09
C GLY A 29 -7.21 -11.22 18.83
N LEU A 30 -7.65 -12.33 18.22
CA LEU A 30 -7.04 -12.90 17.02
C LEU A 30 -7.93 -12.68 15.80
N ALA A 31 -7.33 -12.42 14.65
CA ALA A 31 -8.02 -12.40 13.36
C ALA A 31 -8.75 -13.72 13.09
N LEU A 32 -9.98 -13.62 12.62
CA LEU A 32 -10.81 -14.79 12.33
C LEU A 32 -10.33 -15.51 11.07
N LYS A 33 -10.33 -16.83 11.11
CA LYS A 33 -10.12 -17.68 9.93
C LYS A 33 -11.37 -17.70 9.07
N SER A 34 -11.19 -17.55 7.76
CA SER A 34 -12.29 -17.59 6.81
C SER A 34 -11.89 -18.28 5.52
N ASN A 35 -12.76 -19.14 5.01
CA ASN A 35 -12.59 -19.73 3.68
C ASN A 35 -12.76 -18.71 2.53
N LEU A 36 -13.18 -17.49 2.86
CA LEU A 36 -13.35 -16.39 1.93
C LEU A 36 -12.33 -15.25 2.17
N ALA A 37 -11.28 -15.51 2.93
CA ALA A 37 -10.26 -14.50 3.23
C ALA A 37 -9.60 -13.94 1.96
N ASP A 38 -9.43 -14.76 0.92
CA ASP A 38 -8.89 -14.36 -0.38
C ASP A 38 -9.86 -13.53 -1.25
N LYS A 39 -11.12 -13.37 -0.80
CA LYS A 39 -12.16 -12.54 -1.42
C LYS A 39 -12.44 -11.24 -0.65
N ALA A 40 -11.83 -11.08 0.52
CA ALA A 40 -11.94 -9.85 1.30
C ALA A 40 -11.16 -8.71 0.63
N THR A 41 -11.39 -7.48 1.07
CA THR A 41 -10.59 -6.34 0.62
C THR A 41 -9.15 -6.49 1.09
N ILE A 42 -8.24 -6.50 0.14
CA ILE A 42 -6.79 -6.54 0.36
C ILE A 42 -6.24 -5.13 0.14
N THR A 43 -5.43 -4.65 1.06
CA THR A 43 -4.91 -3.27 1.08
C THR A 43 -3.50 -3.17 0.51
N SER A 44 -2.65 -4.17 0.74
CA SER A 44 -1.28 -4.20 0.23
C SER A 44 -0.80 -5.62 -0.05
N MET A 45 0.14 -5.74 -0.97
CA MET A 45 0.88 -6.97 -1.27
C MET A 45 2.37 -6.68 -1.37
N ASN A 46 3.17 -7.58 -0.81
CA ASN A 46 4.61 -7.57 -0.99
C ASN A 46 5.09 -8.91 -1.56
N LYS A 47 5.98 -8.83 -2.55
CA LYS A 47 6.62 -10.00 -3.17
C LYS A 47 8.09 -10.05 -2.80
N HIS A 48 8.52 -11.17 -2.24
CA HIS A 48 9.93 -11.50 -2.03
C HIS A 48 10.23 -12.84 -2.71
N ASN A 49 11.05 -12.84 -3.76
CA ASN A 49 11.24 -13.97 -4.67
C ASN A 49 9.88 -14.44 -5.25
N ASP A 50 9.53 -15.73 -5.09
CA ASP A 50 8.26 -16.29 -5.56
C ASP A 50 7.15 -16.26 -4.50
N LYS A 51 7.46 -15.78 -3.30
CA LYS A 51 6.51 -15.68 -2.21
C LYS A 51 5.83 -14.32 -2.23
N ILE A 52 4.50 -14.32 -2.05
CA ILE A 52 3.71 -13.11 -1.86
C ILE A 52 3.06 -13.16 -0.49
N VAL A 53 3.15 -12.05 0.25
CA VAL A 53 2.40 -11.80 1.48
C VAL A 53 1.45 -10.66 1.20
N ALA A 54 0.19 -10.83 1.60
CA ALA A 54 -0.87 -9.83 1.40
C ALA A 54 -1.59 -9.57 2.72
N VAL A 55 -1.98 -8.33 2.94
CA VAL A 55 -2.71 -7.88 4.13
C VAL A 55 -4.00 -7.17 3.74
N GLY A 56 -4.95 -7.08 4.66
CA GLY A 56 -6.22 -6.46 4.38
C GLY A 56 -7.08 -6.19 5.62
N VAL A 57 -8.37 -6.04 5.37
CA VAL A 57 -9.36 -5.77 6.42
C VAL A 57 -9.45 -6.90 7.45
N HIS A 58 -9.89 -6.58 8.66
CA HIS A 58 -10.14 -7.55 9.73
C HIS A 58 -8.92 -8.38 10.14
N GLY A 59 -7.71 -7.83 10.05
CA GLY A 59 -6.46 -8.52 10.39
C GLY A 59 -6.14 -9.68 9.44
N ILE A 60 -6.75 -9.72 8.26
CA ILE A 60 -6.46 -10.75 7.25
C ILE A 60 -5.03 -10.61 6.78
N ILE A 61 -4.28 -11.71 6.91
CA ILE A 61 -2.96 -11.89 6.30
C ILE A 61 -2.98 -13.20 5.52
N LEU A 62 -2.54 -13.14 4.28
CA LEU A 62 -2.52 -14.26 3.34
C LEU A 62 -1.11 -14.43 2.75
N THR A 63 -0.70 -15.67 2.54
CA THR A 63 0.55 -16.01 1.86
C THR A 63 0.29 -16.88 0.64
N SER A 64 1.05 -16.63 -0.44
CA SER A 64 1.08 -17.45 -1.63
C SER A 64 2.52 -17.84 -1.96
N ASN A 65 2.75 -19.10 -2.30
CA ASN A 65 4.04 -19.62 -2.78
C ASN A 65 3.99 -20.04 -4.26
N ASP A 66 2.93 -19.69 -4.95
CA ASP A 66 2.66 -20.04 -6.35
C ASP A 66 2.21 -18.83 -7.18
N MET A 67 2.77 -17.66 -6.83
CA MET A 67 2.55 -16.39 -7.52
C MET A 67 1.08 -15.97 -7.57
N GLY A 68 0.35 -16.18 -6.46
CA GLY A 68 -1.03 -15.75 -6.28
C GLY A 68 -2.10 -16.71 -6.83
N VAL A 69 -1.72 -17.93 -7.24
CA VAL A 69 -2.69 -18.94 -7.71
C VAL A 69 -3.49 -19.51 -6.55
N SER A 70 -2.83 -19.77 -5.42
CA SER A 70 -3.48 -20.19 -4.19
C SER A 70 -3.00 -19.37 -2.98
N TRP A 71 -3.87 -19.30 -1.97
CA TRP A 71 -3.64 -18.49 -0.77
C TRP A 71 -3.85 -19.28 0.50
N ILE A 72 -2.97 -19.07 1.47
CA ILE A 72 -3.05 -19.65 2.80
C ILE A 72 -3.16 -18.49 3.80
N GLN A 73 -4.20 -18.49 4.62
CA GLN A 73 -4.35 -17.50 5.69
C GLN A 73 -3.40 -17.80 6.84
N ALA A 74 -2.74 -16.76 7.36
CA ALA A 74 -1.84 -16.81 8.50
C ALA A 74 -2.47 -17.56 9.70
N GLU A 75 -1.71 -18.37 10.44
CA GLU A 75 -2.23 -19.19 11.51
C GLU A 75 -2.61 -18.40 12.75
N LYS A 76 -1.79 -17.40 13.09
CA LYS A 76 -1.99 -16.55 14.27
C LYS A 76 -1.69 -15.09 13.90
N VAL A 77 -2.69 -14.24 14.02
CA VAL A 77 -2.57 -12.79 13.87
C VAL A 77 -3.27 -12.12 15.06
N PRO A 78 -2.54 -11.54 16.03
CA PRO A 78 -3.10 -10.93 17.24
C PRO A 78 -3.61 -9.51 16.98
N PHE A 79 -4.41 -9.32 15.92
CA PHE A 79 -4.95 -8.05 15.47
C PHE A 79 -6.20 -8.27 14.63
N THR A 80 -7.22 -7.45 14.80
CA THR A 80 -8.54 -7.63 14.17
C THR A 80 -9.00 -6.45 13.33
N ASN A 81 -8.27 -5.31 13.38
CA ASN A 81 -8.57 -4.13 12.56
C ASN A 81 -7.89 -4.23 11.18
N THR A 82 -8.04 -3.20 10.37
CA THR A 82 -7.45 -3.17 9.02
C THR A 82 -5.94 -2.98 9.09
N LEU A 83 -5.22 -3.86 8.41
CA LEU A 83 -3.82 -3.67 8.05
C LEU A 83 -3.73 -2.88 6.74
N THR A 84 -2.78 -1.97 6.64
CA THR A 84 -2.65 -1.01 5.53
C THR A 84 -1.51 -1.34 4.60
N ASP A 85 -0.37 -1.81 5.15
CA ASP A 85 0.81 -2.11 4.36
C ASP A 85 1.59 -3.31 4.93
N VAL A 86 2.39 -3.97 4.07
CA VAL A 86 3.22 -5.13 4.41
C VAL A 86 4.51 -5.12 3.61
N GLN A 87 5.63 -5.43 4.29
CA GLN A 87 6.91 -5.63 3.64
C GLN A 87 7.65 -6.85 4.20
N CYS A 88 8.25 -7.64 3.31
CA CYS A 88 9.17 -8.73 3.65
C CYS A 88 10.57 -8.38 3.15
N VAL A 89 11.57 -8.45 4.01
CA VAL A 89 12.99 -8.26 3.65
C VAL A 89 13.69 -9.59 3.39
N SER A 90 13.05 -10.70 3.74
CA SER A 90 13.48 -12.06 3.42
C SER A 90 12.28 -12.99 3.32
N GLU A 91 12.52 -14.27 3.00
CA GLU A 91 11.46 -15.27 2.99
C GLU A 91 10.80 -15.51 4.35
N SER A 92 11.49 -15.15 5.46
CA SER A 92 11.01 -15.35 6.81
C SER A 92 10.65 -14.08 7.57
N GLN A 93 11.29 -12.94 7.27
CA GLN A 93 11.14 -11.71 8.03
C GLN A 93 10.18 -10.76 7.30
N CYS A 94 9.01 -10.53 7.90
CA CYS A 94 7.98 -9.66 7.35
C CYS A 94 7.41 -8.75 8.45
N TRP A 95 7.11 -7.51 8.10
CA TRP A 95 6.39 -6.55 8.94
C TRP A 95 5.11 -6.12 8.27
N ALA A 96 4.08 -5.85 9.06
CA ALA A 96 2.81 -5.28 8.61
C ALA A 96 2.37 -4.17 9.57
N VAL A 97 1.73 -3.15 9.02
CA VAL A 97 1.23 -2.01 9.79
C VAL A 97 -0.24 -1.78 9.53
N GLY A 98 -0.91 -1.03 10.43
CA GLY A 98 -2.33 -0.77 10.27
C GLY A 98 -2.91 0.22 11.27
N HIS A 99 -4.22 0.10 11.49
CA HIS A 99 -4.97 0.89 12.45
C HIS A 99 -4.43 0.73 13.87
N ASP A 100 -4.83 1.63 14.77
CA ASP A 100 -4.39 1.68 16.18
C ASP A 100 -2.85 1.80 16.29
N LEU A 101 -2.23 2.46 15.29
CA LEU A 101 -0.77 2.57 15.14
C LEU A 101 -0.05 1.22 15.31
N THR A 102 -0.65 0.13 14.86
CA THR A 102 -0.11 -1.22 15.08
C THR A 102 1.03 -1.54 14.12
N ILE A 103 2.07 -2.19 14.66
CA ILE A 103 3.16 -2.83 13.91
C ILE A 103 3.21 -4.29 14.30
N LEU A 104 3.04 -5.17 13.31
CA LEU A 104 3.16 -6.61 13.44
C LEU A 104 4.47 -7.11 12.83
N HIS A 105 5.04 -8.16 13.38
CA HIS A 105 6.23 -8.83 12.88
C HIS A 105 6.03 -10.33 12.79
N SER A 106 6.54 -10.91 11.71
CA SER A 106 6.62 -12.37 11.49
C SER A 106 8.05 -12.78 11.20
N VAL A 107 8.49 -13.88 11.85
CA VAL A 107 9.81 -14.48 11.66
C VAL A 107 9.75 -15.81 10.89
N ASP A 108 8.57 -16.20 10.44
CA ASP A 108 8.30 -17.47 9.75
C ASP A 108 7.60 -17.29 8.39
N GLY A 109 7.79 -16.09 7.84
CA GLY A 109 7.33 -15.73 6.50
C GLY A 109 5.84 -15.50 6.39
N GLY A 110 5.24 -14.90 7.41
CA GLY A 110 3.84 -14.49 7.42
C GLY A 110 2.87 -15.54 7.91
N LYS A 111 3.38 -16.67 8.50
CA LYS A 111 2.54 -17.72 9.03
C LYS A 111 2.00 -17.37 10.43
N ASN A 112 2.88 -16.86 11.29
CA ASN A 112 2.54 -16.37 12.62
C ASN A 112 3.06 -14.96 12.82
N TRP A 113 2.30 -14.12 13.52
CA TRP A 113 2.58 -12.72 13.75
C TRP A 113 2.55 -12.40 15.24
N SER A 114 3.33 -11.41 15.64
CA SER A 114 3.33 -10.81 16.98
C SER A 114 3.28 -9.29 16.87
N ILE A 115 2.67 -8.64 17.86
CA ILE A 115 2.67 -7.18 17.97
C ILE A 115 4.06 -6.75 18.46
N GLN A 116 4.70 -5.82 17.75
CA GLN A 116 5.92 -5.12 18.19
C GLN A 116 5.60 -3.73 18.76
N TYR A 117 4.54 -3.10 18.24
CA TYR A 117 4.08 -1.79 18.69
C TYR A 117 2.58 -1.66 18.44
N ASP A 118 1.88 -0.99 19.34
CA ASP A 118 0.51 -0.51 19.17
C ASP A 118 0.25 0.71 20.06
N ASP A 119 -0.72 1.54 19.67
CA ASP A 119 -1.26 2.62 20.48
C ASP A 119 -2.79 2.67 20.25
N ILE A 120 -3.49 1.82 21.00
CA ILE A 120 -4.95 1.62 20.83
C ILE A 120 -5.77 2.86 21.27
N ASP A 121 -5.17 3.78 22.01
CA ASP A 121 -5.82 5.03 22.43
C ASP A 121 -5.77 6.09 21.32
N PHE A 122 -4.93 5.87 20.31
CA PHE A 122 -4.79 6.76 19.16
C PHE A 122 -5.46 6.16 17.92
N ASP A 123 -6.69 6.60 17.65
CA ASP A 123 -7.53 6.12 16.54
C ASP A 123 -7.01 6.62 15.18
N ALA A 124 -5.86 6.12 14.77
CA ALA A 124 -5.26 6.41 13.47
C ALA A 124 -4.41 5.25 12.96
N PRO A 125 -4.26 5.09 11.64
CA PRO A 125 -3.38 4.08 11.06
C PRO A 125 -1.94 4.56 10.89
N PHE A 126 -0.97 3.66 11.01
CA PHE A 126 0.19 3.69 10.13
C PHE A 126 -0.27 3.33 8.71
N LEU A 127 0.26 4.02 7.70
CA LEU A 127 -0.16 3.87 6.30
C LEU A 127 0.88 3.13 5.47
N SER A 128 2.17 3.25 5.79
CA SER A 128 3.24 2.59 5.05
C SER A 128 4.41 2.22 5.96
N ILE A 129 5.09 1.12 5.61
CA ILE A 129 6.30 0.64 6.26
C ILE A 129 7.41 0.41 5.25
N HIS A 130 8.63 0.85 5.59
CA HIS A 130 9.80 0.55 4.81
C HIS A 130 10.96 0.07 5.70
N MET A 131 11.30 -1.20 5.58
CA MET A 131 12.49 -1.79 6.18
C MET A 131 13.62 -1.78 5.14
N THR A 132 14.71 -1.10 5.43
CA THR A 132 15.90 -1.08 4.56
C THR A 132 16.70 -2.37 4.65
N ASP A 133 16.60 -3.04 5.78
CA ASP A 133 17.15 -4.36 6.09
C ASP A 133 16.38 -4.99 7.27
N TYR A 134 16.89 -6.07 7.85
CA TYR A 134 16.22 -6.74 8.97
C TYR A 134 16.35 -6.01 10.32
N LEU A 135 17.17 -4.95 10.42
CA LEU A 135 17.34 -4.15 11.65
C LEU A 135 16.73 -2.75 11.51
N ASN A 136 16.89 -2.12 10.34
CA ASN A 136 16.59 -0.73 10.15
C ASN A 136 15.30 -0.54 9.35
N GLY A 137 14.43 0.33 9.86
CA GLY A 137 13.17 0.63 9.20
C GLY A 137 12.47 1.86 9.74
N ILE A 138 11.46 2.30 9.01
CA ILE A 138 10.60 3.42 9.35
C ILE A 138 9.15 3.07 9.00
N VAL A 139 8.23 3.57 9.79
CA VAL A 139 6.80 3.58 9.52
C VAL A 139 6.28 5.01 9.53
N VAL A 140 5.34 5.28 8.65
CA VAL A 140 4.68 6.59 8.54
C VAL A 140 3.17 6.39 8.47
N GLY A 141 2.41 7.43 8.85
CA GLY A 141 0.96 7.30 8.88
C GLY A 141 0.19 8.59 9.00
N ALA A 142 -1.03 8.46 9.46
CA ALA A 142 -1.94 9.57 9.61
C ALA A 142 -1.43 10.59 10.65
N PHE A 143 -1.80 11.85 10.46
CA PHE A 143 -1.46 12.96 11.35
C PHE A 143 0.04 13.12 11.62
N GLY A 144 0.87 12.94 10.58
CA GLY A 144 2.33 13.08 10.64
C GLY A 144 3.03 12.01 11.50
N LYS A 145 2.29 10.99 11.98
CA LYS A 145 2.87 9.94 12.84
C LYS A 145 3.96 9.16 12.12
N SER A 146 5.10 9.03 12.77
CA SER A 146 6.22 8.26 12.25
C SER A 146 7.08 7.70 13.37
N LEU A 147 7.50 6.45 13.20
CA LEU A 147 8.44 5.77 14.10
C LEU A 147 9.56 5.16 13.28
N LYS A 148 10.73 5.01 13.88
CA LYS A 148 11.86 4.29 13.30
C LYS A 148 12.41 3.24 14.25
N THR A 149 13.02 2.22 13.68
CA THR A 149 13.77 1.19 14.40
C THR A 149 15.18 1.05 13.84
N SER A 150 16.12 0.60 14.67
CA SER A 150 17.46 0.18 14.30
C SER A 150 17.86 -1.18 14.90
N ASP A 151 16.89 -1.90 15.43
CA ASP A 151 17.07 -3.19 16.13
C ASP A 151 16.04 -4.25 15.72
N GLY A 152 15.44 -4.09 14.52
CA GLY A 152 14.45 -5.03 13.98
C GLY A 152 13.06 -4.91 14.60
N GLY A 153 12.80 -3.77 15.24
CA GLY A 153 11.52 -3.48 15.89
C GLY A 153 11.43 -3.98 17.33
N GLU A 154 12.56 -4.33 17.97
CA GLU A 154 12.58 -4.51 19.44
C GLU A 154 12.22 -3.18 20.10
N ASN A 155 12.66 -2.06 19.50
CA ASN A 155 12.27 -0.71 19.90
C ASN A 155 11.85 0.09 18.66
N TRP A 156 10.69 0.74 18.77
CA TRP A 156 10.21 1.73 17.82
C TRP A 156 10.23 3.11 18.47
N ILE A 157 10.97 4.05 17.88
CA ILE A 157 11.23 5.40 18.45
C ILE A 157 10.58 6.43 17.55
N SER A 158 9.83 7.37 18.14
CA SER A 158 9.23 8.49 17.40
C SER A 158 10.29 9.28 16.64
N THR A 159 10.00 9.59 15.40
CA THR A 159 10.79 10.50 14.56
C THR A 159 9.87 11.60 14.02
N VAL A 160 10.42 12.67 13.47
CA VAL A 160 9.65 13.79 12.91
C VAL A 160 10.02 13.90 11.44
N VAL A 161 9.08 13.55 10.56
CA VAL A 161 9.22 13.72 9.10
C VAL A 161 8.86 15.14 8.69
N THR A 162 7.80 15.69 9.28
CA THR A 162 7.36 17.07 9.06
C THR A 162 7.04 17.72 10.39
N ASP A 163 7.34 19.01 10.51
CA ASP A 163 6.98 19.89 11.64
C ASP A 163 5.79 20.80 11.27
N ASP A 164 5.11 20.51 10.18
CA ASP A 164 3.93 21.26 9.75
C ASP A 164 2.82 21.14 10.78
N ALA A 165 2.37 22.28 11.29
CA ALA A 165 1.28 22.35 12.28
C ALA A 165 -0.06 21.79 11.77
N TYR A 166 -0.19 21.54 10.47
CA TYR A 166 -1.35 20.91 9.86
C TYR A 166 -1.37 19.38 10.05
N GLU A 167 -0.24 18.78 10.44
CA GLU A 167 -0.08 17.33 10.65
C GLU A 167 -0.61 16.50 9.46
N PRO A 168 -0.11 16.69 8.23
CA PRO A 168 -0.63 16.00 7.05
C PRO A 168 -0.42 14.49 7.15
N HIS A 169 -1.29 13.72 6.49
CA HIS A 169 -1.08 12.28 6.39
C HIS A 169 0.15 11.98 5.53
N LEU A 170 1.02 11.12 6.04
CA LEU A 170 2.18 10.59 5.35
C LEU A 170 1.80 9.23 4.76
N ASN A 171 1.51 9.21 3.44
CA ASN A 171 0.83 8.09 2.80
C ASN A 171 1.76 6.94 2.41
N SER A 172 3.01 7.23 2.05
CA SER A 172 3.97 6.23 1.59
C SER A 172 5.40 6.59 2.00
N VAL A 173 6.18 5.58 2.34
CA VAL A 173 7.62 5.68 2.56
C VAL A 173 8.34 4.62 1.74
N TYR A 174 9.42 5.02 1.05
CA TYR A 174 10.24 4.11 0.24
C TYR A 174 11.68 4.60 0.21
N SER A 175 12.59 3.70 -0.13
CA SER A 175 13.99 4.05 -0.34
C SER A 175 14.47 3.63 -1.73
N SER A 176 15.62 4.10 -2.09
CA SER A 176 16.32 3.65 -3.28
C SER A 176 17.34 2.59 -2.89
N GLU A 177 17.14 1.35 -3.27
CA GLU A 177 18.05 0.24 -2.98
C GLU A 177 19.49 0.46 -3.47
N LYS A 178 19.70 1.41 -4.38
CA LYS A 178 20.99 1.70 -5.02
C LYS A 178 21.51 3.11 -4.75
N MET A 179 20.76 3.91 -3.97
CA MET A 179 21.15 5.28 -3.66
C MET A 179 21.71 5.33 -2.25
N LYS A 180 22.99 5.63 -2.19
CA LYS A 180 23.63 5.94 -0.94
C LYS A 180 23.92 7.44 -0.91
N SER A 181 23.65 8.07 0.24
CA SER A 181 24.17 9.39 0.55
C SER A 181 25.71 9.39 0.47
N GLU A 182 26.35 10.55 0.56
CA GLU A 182 27.81 10.65 0.67
C GLU A 182 28.37 9.76 1.79
N ASP A 183 27.60 9.55 2.86
CA ASP A 183 27.93 8.68 4.00
C ASP A 183 27.63 7.19 3.75
N GLY A 184 27.16 6.82 2.56
CA GLY A 184 26.84 5.44 2.17
C GLY A 184 25.48 4.95 2.62
N ASN A 185 24.59 5.82 3.14
CA ASN A 185 23.23 5.51 3.56
C ASN A 185 22.26 5.50 2.38
N ASN A 186 21.18 4.70 2.46
CA ASN A 186 20.10 4.75 1.48
C ASN A 186 19.31 6.05 1.64
N LEU A 187 19.00 6.70 0.52
CA LEU A 187 18.08 7.83 0.52
C LEU A 187 16.65 7.34 0.73
N MET A 188 15.95 7.96 1.66
CA MET A 188 14.55 7.66 1.97
C MET A 188 13.65 8.80 1.51
N PHE A 189 12.43 8.45 1.09
CA PHE A 189 11.43 9.39 0.60
C PHE A 189 10.10 9.11 1.28
N VAL A 190 9.40 10.16 1.64
CA VAL A 190 8.03 10.11 2.14
C VAL A 190 7.16 10.96 1.23
N ALA A 191 6.03 10.41 0.79
CA ALA A 191 5.01 11.11 0.04
C ALA A 191 3.74 11.23 0.89
N GLY A 192 3.09 12.39 0.86
CA GLY A 192 1.95 12.68 1.71
C GLY A 192 0.90 13.58 1.08
N GLU A 193 0.02 14.09 1.92
CA GLU A 193 -1.00 15.05 1.52
C GLU A 193 -0.41 16.41 1.16
N ILE A 194 -1.23 17.22 0.45
CA ILE A 194 -0.88 18.60 0.05
C ILE A 194 0.42 18.64 -0.77
N GLY A 195 0.68 17.55 -1.53
CA GLY A 195 1.87 17.45 -2.37
C GLY A 195 3.20 17.34 -1.62
N GLN A 196 3.17 17.08 -0.32
CA GLN A 196 4.38 17.00 0.49
C GLN A 196 5.23 15.79 0.10
N VAL A 197 6.48 16.05 -0.21
CA VAL A 197 7.53 15.04 -0.40
C VAL A 197 8.68 15.40 0.51
N HIS A 198 9.12 14.44 1.32
CA HIS A 198 10.26 14.62 2.22
C HIS A 198 11.36 13.65 1.87
N ILE A 199 12.62 14.09 1.98
CA ILE A 199 13.80 13.30 1.67
C ILE A 199 14.70 13.27 2.90
N SER A 200 15.20 12.08 3.22
CA SER A 200 16.23 11.85 4.23
C SER A 200 17.45 11.19 3.60
N SER A 201 18.64 11.71 3.94
CA SER A 201 19.93 11.12 3.57
C SER A 201 20.62 10.42 4.74
N ASP A 202 20.03 10.45 5.94
CA ASP A 202 20.59 9.97 7.20
C ASP A 202 19.71 8.89 7.88
N GLN A 203 19.03 8.07 7.06
CA GLN A 203 18.17 6.97 7.52
C GLN A 203 17.01 7.44 8.41
N GLY A 204 16.37 8.55 8.03
CA GLY A 204 15.17 9.06 8.70
C GLY A 204 15.46 9.78 10.02
N VAL A 205 16.70 10.26 10.25
CA VAL A 205 17.03 11.10 11.40
C VAL A 205 16.59 12.55 11.15
N SER A 206 16.85 13.05 9.95
CA SER A 206 16.38 14.37 9.50
C SER A 206 15.75 14.30 8.11
N TRP A 207 14.87 15.25 7.82
CA TRP A 207 14.11 15.30 6.59
C TRP A 207 14.11 16.69 5.98
N ASN A 208 14.25 16.76 4.66
CA ASN A 208 14.13 17.98 3.89
C ASN A 208 12.88 17.90 3.02
N MET A 209 12.03 18.93 3.04
CA MET A 209 10.85 19.02 2.19
C MET A 209 11.24 19.42 0.77
N VAL A 210 10.66 18.73 -0.20
CA VAL A 210 10.69 19.09 -1.63
C VAL A 210 9.39 19.82 -1.95
N ASP A 211 9.50 21.08 -2.35
CA ASP A 211 8.34 21.85 -2.81
C ASP A 211 7.94 21.36 -4.20
N THR A 212 6.82 20.64 -4.28
CA THR A 212 6.31 20.08 -5.53
C THR A 212 5.36 21.02 -6.28
N GLU A 213 4.97 22.16 -5.68
CA GLU A 213 3.91 23.03 -6.20
C GLU A 213 2.58 22.28 -6.50
N TYR A 214 2.44 21.05 -5.99
CA TYR A 214 1.25 20.22 -6.15
C TYR A 214 0.47 20.18 -4.83
N PHE A 215 -0.84 20.39 -4.88
CA PHE A 215 -1.69 20.49 -3.69
C PHE A 215 -2.57 19.27 -3.46
N GLY A 216 -2.48 18.25 -4.30
CA GLY A 216 -3.22 16.99 -4.12
C GLY A 216 -2.47 16.00 -3.24
N SER A 217 -3.16 14.95 -2.78
CA SER A 217 -2.51 13.85 -2.08
C SER A 217 -1.63 13.03 -3.03
N LEU A 218 -0.45 12.67 -2.53
CA LEU A 218 0.49 11.73 -3.14
C LEU A 218 0.35 10.40 -2.41
N TRP A 219 0.20 9.30 -3.17
CA TRP A 219 -0.18 8.01 -2.61
C TRP A 219 0.96 6.99 -2.53
N ASP A 220 1.83 6.98 -3.53
CA ASP A 220 2.96 6.06 -3.59
C ASP A 220 4.05 6.63 -4.48
N GLY A 221 5.23 6.01 -4.48
CA GLY A 221 6.33 6.42 -5.33
C GLY A 221 7.41 5.35 -5.47
N ILE A 222 8.28 5.56 -6.45
CA ILE A 222 9.41 4.66 -6.72
C ILE A 222 10.62 5.44 -7.20
N SER A 223 11.80 4.98 -6.83
CA SER A 223 13.06 5.45 -7.39
C SER A 223 13.29 4.83 -8.76
N VAL A 224 13.39 5.64 -9.80
CA VAL A 224 13.81 5.23 -11.14
C VAL A 224 15.30 4.90 -11.15
N ASP A 225 16.07 5.83 -10.60
CA ASP A 225 17.52 5.74 -10.35
C ASP A 225 17.92 6.72 -9.24
N GLN A 226 19.22 7.00 -9.16
CA GLN A 226 19.78 7.91 -8.15
C GLN A 226 19.11 9.30 -8.17
N LYS A 227 18.87 9.86 -9.34
CA LYS A 227 18.43 11.25 -9.50
C LYS A 227 16.94 11.39 -9.85
N ARG A 228 16.26 10.30 -10.22
CA ARG A 228 14.91 10.36 -10.77
C ARG A 228 13.91 9.59 -9.91
N LYS A 229 12.78 10.21 -9.63
CA LYS A 229 11.68 9.63 -8.85
C LYS A 229 10.36 9.78 -9.59
N LEU A 230 9.51 8.77 -9.48
CA LEU A 230 8.11 8.84 -9.88
C LEU A 230 7.26 8.81 -8.62
N ILE A 231 6.31 9.73 -8.50
CA ILE A 231 5.42 9.84 -7.36
C ILE A 231 3.99 9.94 -7.88
N LEU A 232 3.11 9.09 -7.38
CA LEU A 232 1.73 8.98 -7.83
C LEU A 232 0.82 9.91 -7.06
N GLY A 233 -0.05 10.62 -7.79
CA GLY A 233 -1.01 11.55 -7.21
C GLY A 233 -2.46 11.30 -7.63
N MET A 234 -3.30 12.19 -7.17
CA MET A 234 -4.71 12.25 -7.57
C MET A 234 -4.87 12.65 -9.03
N ALA A 235 -6.05 12.38 -9.58
CA ALA A 235 -6.45 12.80 -10.92
C ALA A 235 -5.50 12.33 -12.05
N GLY A 236 -4.91 11.12 -11.91
CA GLY A 236 -4.04 10.51 -12.91
C GLY A 236 -2.67 11.18 -13.05
N LYS A 237 -2.27 12.01 -12.11
CA LYS A 237 -0.99 12.70 -12.14
C LYS A 237 0.14 11.80 -11.63
N ILE A 238 1.28 11.91 -12.30
CA ILE A 238 2.54 11.28 -11.94
C ILE A 238 3.58 12.39 -11.90
N LEU A 239 4.10 12.70 -10.72
CA LEU A 239 5.18 13.66 -10.56
C LEU A 239 6.49 12.96 -10.91
N TYR A 240 7.26 13.55 -11.81
CA TYR A 240 8.58 13.07 -12.18
C TYR A 240 9.64 14.05 -11.71
N VAL A 241 10.20 13.75 -10.54
CA VAL A 241 11.23 14.56 -9.88
C VAL A 241 12.61 14.15 -10.40
N LYS A 242 13.41 15.13 -10.82
CA LYS A 242 14.77 14.95 -11.32
C LYS A 242 15.72 15.84 -10.54
N PHE A 243 16.61 15.25 -9.77
CA PHE A 243 17.67 15.99 -9.04
C PHE A 243 18.84 16.28 -9.99
N SER A 244 19.37 17.51 -9.93
CA SER A 244 20.51 17.94 -10.76
C SER A 244 21.81 17.31 -10.30
N ASP A 245 21.95 17.12 -8.98
CA ASP A 245 23.16 16.60 -8.35
C ASP A 245 22.85 15.58 -7.23
N GLU A 246 23.89 15.09 -6.56
CA GLU A 246 23.77 14.13 -5.46
C GLU A 246 23.43 14.81 -4.12
N THR A 247 23.49 16.13 -4.04
CA THR A 247 23.16 16.88 -2.82
C THR A 247 21.66 17.00 -2.60
N LEU A 248 20.85 16.72 -3.63
CA LEU A 248 19.37 16.76 -3.62
C LEU A 248 18.79 18.16 -3.31
N ASN A 249 19.59 19.21 -3.43
CA ASN A 249 19.16 20.59 -3.15
C ASN A 249 18.48 21.25 -4.34
N GLU A 250 18.85 20.81 -5.55
CA GLU A 250 18.27 21.33 -6.78
C GLU A 250 17.58 20.21 -7.54
N PHE A 251 16.33 20.43 -7.92
CA PHE A 251 15.53 19.49 -8.69
C PHE A 251 14.68 20.20 -9.73
N SER A 252 14.29 19.46 -10.75
CA SER A 252 13.22 19.84 -11.68
C SER A 252 12.04 18.90 -11.51
N LEU A 253 10.85 19.41 -11.71
CA LEU A 253 9.61 18.65 -11.59
C LEU A 253 8.88 18.70 -12.94
N ASP A 254 8.63 17.51 -13.50
CA ASP A 254 7.71 17.35 -14.62
C ASP A 254 6.45 16.65 -14.12
N THR A 255 5.29 17.00 -14.65
CA THR A 255 4.05 16.28 -14.38
C THR A 255 3.69 15.46 -15.61
N LEU A 256 3.65 14.14 -15.43
CA LEU A 256 3.12 13.20 -16.42
C LEU A 256 1.64 12.95 -16.12
N PHE A 257 0.88 12.64 -17.13
CA PHE A 257 -0.53 12.39 -17.00
C PHE A 257 -0.93 11.07 -17.63
N ALA A 258 -1.57 10.18 -16.84
CA ALA A 258 -1.97 8.86 -17.30
C ALA A 258 -3.23 8.86 -18.21
N GLY A 259 -3.72 10.02 -18.64
CA GLY A 259 -4.90 10.14 -19.50
C GLY A 259 -6.25 9.91 -18.82
N ILE A 260 -6.29 9.91 -17.49
CA ILE A 260 -7.45 9.58 -16.66
C ILE A 260 -7.58 10.55 -15.49
N LYS A 261 -8.75 10.56 -14.84
CA LYS A 261 -9.02 11.38 -13.65
C LYS A 261 -9.06 10.57 -12.35
N ASN A 262 -8.73 9.29 -12.40
CA ASN A 262 -8.70 8.42 -11.22
C ASN A 262 -7.40 8.63 -10.45
N SER A 263 -7.44 8.41 -9.13
CA SER A 263 -6.22 8.38 -8.32
C SER A 263 -5.40 7.14 -8.64
N LEU A 264 -4.08 7.31 -8.68
CA LEU A 264 -3.10 6.25 -8.85
C LEU A 264 -2.60 5.84 -7.46
N THR A 265 -2.53 4.56 -7.17
CA THR A 265 -2.38 4.06 -5.79
C THR A 265 -1.14 3.23 -5.53
N ASP A 266 -0.58 2.55 -6.55
CA ASP A 266 0.61 1.70 -6.39
C ASP A 266 1.41 1.67 -7.69
N ILE A 267 2.74 1.67 -7.59
CA ILE A 267 3.68 1.63 -8.71
C ILE A 267 4.76 0.58 -8.49
N LYS A 268 5.01 -0.23 -9.51
CA LYS A 268 6.11 -1.21 -9.49
C LYS A 268 6.90 -1.18 -10.80
N LYS A 269 8.20 -1.40 -10.70
CA LYS A 269 9.06 -1.57 -11.86
C LYS A 269 8.90 -2.98 -12.41
N LEU A 270 8.71 -3.10 -13.72
CA LEU A 270 8.61 -4.35 -14.46
C LEU A 270 10.00 -4.89 -14.86
N ASN A 271 10.05 -6.18 -15.13
CA ASN A 271 11.29 -6.86 -15.57
C ASN A 271 11.85 -6.31 -16.89
N ASN A 272 11.00 -5.73 -17.73
CA ASN A 272 11.40 -5.10 -19.01
C ASN A 272 11.89 -3.65 -18.85
N GLY A 273 11.91 -3.09 -17.63
CA GLY A 273 12.33 -1.73 -17.34
C GLY A 273 11.20 -0.70 -17.29
N ASN A 274 10.02 -1.00 -17.80
CA ASN A 274 8.83 -0.16 -17.70
C ASN A 274 8.26 -0.14 -16.28
N TYR A 275 7.22 0.65 -16.06
CA TYR A 275 6.51 0.72 -14.78
C TYR A 275 5.05 0.34 -14.97
N ILE A 276 4.53 -0.47 -14.05
CA ILE A 276 3.10 -0.71 -13.94
C ILE A 276 2.54 0.10 -12.78
N ILE A 277 1.42 0.74 -13.03
CA ILE A 277 0.73 1.60 -12.08
C ILE A 277 -0.71 1.10 -11.97
N SER A 278 -1.19 0.93 -10.76
CA SER A 278 -2.60 0.62 -10.48
C SER A 278 -3.30 1.80 -9.83
N GLY A 279 -4.64 1.82 -9.90
CA GLY A 279 -5.42 2.91 -9.32
C GLY A 279 -6.88 2.57 -9.09
N ASN A 280 -7.60 3.57 -8.59
CA ASN A 280 -9.02 3.47 -8.27
C ASN A 280 -9.86 3.27 -9.55
N GLY A 281 -11.02 2.59 -9.39
CA GLY A 281 -11.96 2.36 -10.48
C GLY A 281 -11.42 1.45 -11.58
N GLY A 282 -10.54 0.51 -11.25
CA GLY A 282 -10.02 -0.52 -12.15
C GLY A 282 -8.92 -0.04 -13.10
N VAL A 283 -8.29 1.09 -12.80
CA VAL A 283 -7.20 1.65 -13.62
C VAL A 283 -5.94 0.81 -13.53
N ILE A 284 -5.31 0.59 -14.68
CA ILE A 284 -3.97 0.05 -14.84
C ILE A 284 -3.28 0.84 -15.95
N THR A 285 -2.05 1.28 -15.70
CA THR A 285 -1.24 2.04 -16.66
C THR A 285 0.15 1.42 -16.75
N ILE A 286 0.64 1.19 -17.95
CA ILE A 286 2.05 0.92 -18.24
C ILE A 286 2.70 2.23 -18.63
N LEU A 287 3.78 2.60 -17.96
CA LEU A 287 4.59 3.77 -18.25
C LEU A 287 5.95 3.30 -18.79
N ASP A 288 6.28 3.72 -19.99
CA ASP A 288 7.58 3.55 -20.63
C ASP A 288 8.30 4.91 -20.62
N LEU A 289 9.27 5.05 -19.70
CA LEU A 289 10.01 6.31 -19.57
C LEU A 289 11.04 6.54 -20.68
N GLU A 290 11.52 5.48 -21.34
CA GLU A 290 12.51 5.63 -22.40
C GLU A 290 11.87 6.13 -23.68
N ASN A 291 10.66 5.64 -24.00
CA ASN A 291 9.89 6.07 -25.16
C ASN A 291 8.89 7.20 -24.85
N GLU A 292 8.81 7.62 -23.59
CA GLU A 292 7.90 8.66 -23.13
C GLU A 292 6.43 8.36 -23.48
N THR A 293 6.00 7.12 -23.25
CA THR A 293 4.64 6.68 -23.56
C THR A 293 3.93 6.08 -22.35
N THR A 294 2.60 6.21 -22.34
CA THR A 294 1.73 5.51 -21.40
C THR A 294 0.68 4.70 -22.16
N GLU A 295 0.40 3.50 -21.67
CA GLU A 295 -0.72 2.68 -22.11
C GLU A 295 -1.64 2.47 -20.91
N THR A 296 -2.83 3.08 -20.94
CA THR A 296 -3.79 3.03 -19.83
C THR A 296 -4.99 2.18 -20.20
N CYS A 297 -5.39 1.35 -19.27
CA CYS A 297 -6.57 0.50 -19.33
C CYS A 297 -7.47 0.74 -18.11
N ILE A 298 -8.77 0.70 -18.33
CA ILE A 298 -9.74 0.68 -17.26
C ILE A 298 -10.52 -0.62 -17.35
N ARG A 299 -10.39 -1.46 -16.34
CA ARG A 299 -11.06 -2.76 -16.30
C ARG A 299 -12.58 -2.61 -16.27
N GLY A 300 -13.29 -3.55 -16.93
CA GLY A 300 -14.74 -3.51 -17.04
C GLY A 300 -15.49 -3.64 -15.70
N ASP A 301 -14.88 -4.29 -14.69
CA ASP A 301 -15.47 -4.43 -13.35
C ASP A 301 -15.38 -3.15 -12.49
N ARG A 302 -14.54 -2.18 -12.89
CA ARG A 302 -14.33 -0.89 -12.20
C ARG A 302 -13.94 -0.99 -10.72
N LEU A 303 -13.55 -2.18 -10.24
CA LEU A 303 -13.12 -2.36 -8.85
C LEU A 303 -11.76 -1.70 -8.63
N SER A 304 -11.62 -0.95 -7.55
CA SER A 304 -10.38 -0.27 -7.19
C SER A 304 -9.28 -1.28 -6.90
N ASN A 305 -8.08 -0.98 -7.39
CA ASN A 305 -6.88 -1.72 -7.10
C ASN A 305 -6.10 -1.00 -6.00
N THR A 306 -5.51 -1.75 -5.11
CA THR A 306 -4.67 -1.25 -4.02
C THR A 306 -3.20 -1.56 -4.24
N SER A 307 -2.91 -2.70 -4.88
CA SER A 307 -1.54 -3.09 -5.18
C SER A 307 -1.45 -3.94 -6.46
N VAL A 308 -0.28 -3.97 -7.09
CA VAL A 308 0.01 -4.71 -8.32
C VAL A 308 1.36 -5.41 -8.25
N ILE A 309 1.43 -6.65 -8.73
CA ILE A 309 2.66 -7.45 -8.82
C ILE A 309 2.77 -8.07 -10.21
N GLU A 310 3.95 -7.97 -10.84
CA GLU A 310 4.25 -8.73 -12.05
C GLU A 310 4.46 -10.22 -11.70
N VAL A 311 3.64 -11.09 -12.28
CA VAL A 311 3.73 -12.55 -12.13
C VAL A 311 4.60 -13.16 -13.21
N SER A 312 4.39 -12.72 -14.44
CA SER A 312 5.20 -13.05 -15.61
C SER A 312 4.99 -12.00 -16.68
N ASN A 313 5.71 -12.13 -17.81
CA ASN A 313 5.56 -11.18 -18.91
C ASN A 313 4.08 -11.01 -19.31
N ASP A 314 3.59 -9.76 -19.26
CA ASP A 314 2.20 -9.36 -19.53
C ASP A 314 1.15 -10.12 -18.69
N LYS A 315 1.52 -10.56 -17.49
CA LYS A 315 0.57 -11.11 -16.51
C LYS A 315 0.80 -10.50 -15.14
N TYR A 316 -0.22 -9.85 -14.63
CA TYR A 316 -0.19 -9.09 -13.39
C TYR A 316 -1.19 -9.67 -12.39
N LEU A 317 -0.81 -9.70 -11.12
CA LEU A 317 -1.69 -9.96 -10.00
C LEU A 317 -2.08 -8.62 -9.39
N LEU A 318 -3.36 -8.36 -9.30
CA LEU A 318 -3.95 -7.17 -8.69
C LEU A 318 -4.62 -7.55 -7.39
N SER A 319 -4.49 -6.71 -6.37
CA SER A 319 -5.29 -6.76 -5.16
C SER A 319 -6.22 -5.54 -5.04
N GLY A 320 -7.20 -5.62 -4.17
CA GLY A 320 -8.12 -4.52 -3.88
C GLY A 320 -9.47 -5.02 -3.40
N GLU A 321 -10.53 -4.31 -3.79
CA GLU A 321 -11.90 -4.72 -3.53
C GLU A 321 -12.16 -6.13 -4.07
N LYS A 322 -12.77 -7.00 -3.25
CA LYS A 322 -13.07 -8.41 -3.58
C LYS A 322 -11.83 -9.29 -3.85
N GLY A 323 -10.71 -9.01 -3.18
CA GLY A 323 -9.52 -9.88 -3.17
C GLY A 323 -8.62 -9.74 -4.39
N PHE A 324 -8.20 -10.87 -4.95
CA PHE A 324 -7.18 -10.94 -5.98
C PHE A 324 -7.73 -11.18 -7.38
N ARG A 325 -7.02 -10.68 -8.40
CA ARG A 325 -7.36 -10.86 -9.81
C ARG A 325 -6.11 -10.91 -10.65
N PHE A 326 -6.05 -11.84 -11.59
CA PHE A 326 -5.07 -11.80 -12.66
C PHE A 326 -5.55 -10.89 -13.78
N HIS A 327 -4.61 -10.18 -14.39
CA HIS A 327 -4.87 -9.27 -15.49
C HIS A 327 -3.71 -9.31 -16.50
N SER A 328 -4.04 -9.04 -17.77
CA SER A 328 -3.10 -8.81 -18.86
C SER A 328 -3.51 -7.54 -19.61
N MET A 329 -2.57 -6.74 -20.09
CA MET A 329 -2.90 -5.56 -20.91
C MET A 329 -3.62 -5.95 -22.21
N ARG A 330 -3.45 -7.18 -22.69
CA ARG A 330 -4.20 -7.71 -23.84
C ARG A 330 -5.71 -7.81 -23.57
N ASP A 331 -6.11 -8.04 -22.33
CA ASP A 331 -7.53 -8.11 -21.96
C ASP A 331 -8.24 -6.75 -22.13
N CYS A 332 -7.48 -5.67 -22.07
CA CYS A 332 -7.98 -4.32 -22.29
C CYS A 332 -8.22 -4.01 -23.77
N GLN A 333 -7.39 -4.52 -24.65
CA GLN A 333 -7.45 -4.26 -26.09
C GLN A 333 -8.69 -4.85 -26.73
N ASN A 334 -9.28 -5.87 -26.12
CA ASN A 334 -10.48 -6.54 -26.58
C ASN A 334 -11.80 -5.84 -26.17
N ASN A 335 -11.74 -4.89 -25.22
CA ASN A 335 -12.93 -4.26 -24.63
C ASN A 335 -13.15 -2.79 -25.04
N PHE A 336 -12.22 -2.17 -25.78
CA PHE A 336 -12.34 -0.79 -26.22
C PHE A 336 -12.08 -0.65 -27.71
N GLU A 337 -13.13 -0.29 -28.47
CA GLU A 337 -13.01 0.15 -29.87
C GLU A 337 -12.34 1.54 -30.01
N ASP A 338 -12.00 2.19 -28.90
CA ASP A 338 -11.40 3.52 -28.91
C ASP A 338 -9.90 3.43 -28.52
N LYS A 339 -9.08 3.14 -29.51
CA LYS A 339 -7.62 3.33 -29.44
C LYS A 339 -7.32 4.82 -29.52
N SER A 340 -7.50 5.56 -28.45
CA SER A 340 -6.76 6.80 -28.31
C SER A 340 -5.31 6.43 -28.00
N SER A 341 -4.52 6.22 -29.06
CA SER A 341 -3.06 6.32 -28.99
C SER A 341 -2.75 7.72 -28.49
N ILE A 342 -2.38 7.79 -27.21
CA ILE A 342 -2.00 9.05 -26.60
C ILE A 342 -0.71 9.46 -27.26
N SER A 343 -0.80 10.52 -28.09
CA SER A 343 0.31 11.07 -28.84
C SER A 343 1.38 11.65 -27.91
N LYS A 344 2.60 11.82 -28.44
CA LYS A 344 3.75 12.49 -27.82
C LYS A 344 3.46 13.87 -27.19
N ASP A 345 2.28 14.44 -27.42
CA ASP A 345 1.86 15.75 -26.93
C ASP A 345 1.39 15.77 -25.47
N MET A 346 1.44 14.62 -24.75
CA MET A 346 1.02 14.55 -23.33
C MET A 346 2.15 14.78 -22.31
N TRP A 347 3.35 15.06 -22.77
CA TRP A 347 4.39 15.67 -21.94
C TRP A 347 4.13 17.17 -21.85
N MET A 348 3.19 17.58 -21.02
CA MET A 348 2.96 19.00 -20.81
C MET A 348 4.05 19.55 -19.90
N LYS A 349 4.97 20.33 -20.49
CA LYS A 349 5.73 21.32 -19.74
C LYS A 349 4.72 22.23 -19.05
N SER A 350 4.92 22.44 -17.77
CA SER A 350 4.07 23.23 -16.88
C SER A 350 3.76 24.65 -17.44
N GLU A 351 2.71 24.77 -18.23
CA GLU A 351 2.01 26.01 -18.50
C GLU A 351 0.51 25.81 -18.34
N PHE A 352 0.10 25.36 -17.14
CA PHE A 352 -1.27 25.54 -16.71
C PHE A 352 -1.34 26.74 -15.77
N GLN A 353 -1.82 27.87 -16.31
CA GLN A 353 -2.43 28.91 -15.49
C GLN A 353 -3.62 28.28 -14.76
N TYR A 354 -3.57 28.30 -13.43
CA TYR A 354 -4.70 27.99 -12.60
C TYR A 354 -5.85 28.94 -12.95
N GLU A 355 -6.98 28.41 -13.49
CA GLU A 355 -8.25 29.10 -13.29
C GLU A 355 -8.52 29.10 -11.78
N GLU A 356 -8.66 30.28 -11.21
CA GLU A 356 -8.85 30.55 -9.80
C GLU A 356 -9.94 29.63 -9.24
N TRP A 357 -9.54 28.76 -8.30
CA TRP A 357 -10.47 28.03 -7.45
C TRP A 357 -11.12 29.05 -6.51
N VAL A 358 -12.36 29.47 -6.82
CA VAL A 358 -13.14 30.32 -5.92
C VAL A 358 -13.60 29.44 -4.75
N PRO A 359 -13.23 29.74 -3.49
CA PRO A 359 -13.72 28.98 -2.37
C PRO A 359 -15.24 29.11 -2.29
N TYR A 360 -15.93 27.97 -2.18
CA TYR A 360 -17.36 27.96 -1.84
C TYR A 360 -17.53 28.59 -0.45
N ASP A 361 -18.16 29.78 -0.43
CA ASP A 361 -18.64 30.40 0.81
C ASP A 361 -19.72 29.50 1.43
N TRP A 362 -19.42 28.94 2.58
CA TRP A 362 -20.40 28.33 3.45
C TRP A 362 -21.10 29.44 4.24
N GLN A 363 -22.27 29.85 3.79
CA GLN A 363 -23.25 30.58 4.61
C GLN A 363 -24.25 29.63 5.24
#